data_91e17347c718c5330df52e67f2608974
#
_entry.id   91e17347c718c5330df52e67f2608974
#
_cell.length_a   1.000
_cell.length_b   1.000
_cell.length_c   1.000
_cell.angle_alpha   90.00
_cell.angle_beta   90.00
_cell.angle_gamma   90.00
#
_symmetry.space_group_name_H-M   'P 1'
#
loop_
_entity.id
_entity.type
_entity.pdbx_description
1 polymer ?
#
loop_
_entity_poly.entity_id
_entity_poly.type
_entity_poly.pdbx_seq_one_letter_code
_entity_poly.pdbx_strand_id
1 'polypeptide(L)'
;MDFRNSIRFLLCHIVGAAMLFGTNAFGADLASQSSESGGVTIAVKPVDVSAGAAIWSFQVSLSTQSQDLGDDLVRTAFIVNRAGKKNELPAGWVGDAPGGHHRNGILSFNALAPLPGAIELRIQRVGEKAPRMFRWDLDCPCNDPKMHAS
;
A
#
# COMPACT_ATOMS: atom_id res chain seq x y z
N MET A 1 19.28 76.31 11.30
CA MET A 1 20.19 76.20 10.17
C MET A 1 20.55 74.74 10.03
N ASP A 2 20.04 74.24 8.97
CA ASP A 2 20.45 72.98 8.33
C ASP A 2 20.49 71.74 9.15
N PHE A 3 19.33 71.21 9.38
CA PHE A 3 19.15 69.84 9.69
C PHE A 3 18.86 69.04 8.45
N ARG A 4 19.90 68.55 7.89
CA ARG A 4 19.78 67.63 6.74
C ARG A 4 20.67 66.44 7.07
N ASN A 5 20.12 65.56 7.87
CA ASN A 5 20.59 64.17 7.83
C ASN A 5 19.49 63.24 8.23
N SER A 6 18.62 63.01 7.28
CA SER A 6 17.73 61.89 7.33
C SER A 6 18.56 60.60 7.16
N ILE A 7 18.98 60.07 8.23
CA ILE A 7 19.52 58.72 8.24
C ILE A 7 18.35 57.78 8.04
N ARG A 8 18.22 57.35 6.82
CA ARG A 8 17.35 56.25 6.47
C ARG A 8 17.95 54.95 7.00
N PHE A 9 17.53 54.59 8.16
CA PHE A 9 17.73 53.21 8.63
C PHE A 9 16.79 52.32 7.87
N LEU A 10 17.30 51.79 6.79
CA LEU A 10 16.68 50.70 6.09
C LEU A 10 16.88 49.45 6.97
N LEU A 11 15.94 49.23 7.84
CA LEU A 11 15.88 47.96 8.58
C LEU A 11 15.46 46.91 7.55
N CYS A 12 16.43 46.22 6.99
CA CYS A 12 16.23 44.94 6.32
C CYS A 12 15.78 43.93 7.36
N HIS A 13 14.48 43.79 7.53
CA HIS A 13 13.94 42.64 8.24
C HIS A 13 14.06 41.45 7.29
N ILE A 14 15.14 40.72 7.47
CA ILE A 14 15.25 39.38 6.92
C ILE A 14 14.30 38.52 7.75
N VAL A 15 13.08 38.43 7.29
CA VAL A 15 12.16 37.40 7.74
C VAL A 15 12.72 36.08 7.21
N GLY A 16 13.49 35.41 8.02
CA GLY A 16 13.89 34.05 7.77
C GLY A 16 12.64 33.18 7.81
N ALA A 17 12.04 32.94 6.67
CA ALA A 17 11.07 31.89 6.51
C ALA A 17 11.82 30.58 6.70
N ALA A 18 11.77 30.03 7.91
CA ALA A 18 12.13 28.64 8.15
C ALA A 18 11.12 27.80 7.39
N MET A 19 11.45 27.43 6.19
CA MET A 19 10.74 26.39 5.47
C MET A 19 11.00 25.09 6.22
N LEU A 20 10.02 24.73 7.04
CA LEU A 20 9.89 23.37 7.53
C LEU A 20 9.63 22.52 6.30
N PHE A 21 10.68 21.98 5.72
CA PHE A 21 10.56 20.88 4.80
C PHE A 21 10.05 19.70 5.63
N GLY A 22 8.74 19.59 5.71
CA GLY A 22 8.13 18.36 6.13
C GLY A 22 8.65 17.30 5.17
N THR A 23 9.51 16.44 5.63
CA THR A 23 9.82 15.20 4.92
C THR A 23 8.55 14.39 4.92
N ASN A 24 7.74 14.58 3.89
CA ASN A 24 6.74 13.61 3.56
C ASN A 24 7.53 12.35 3.23
N ALA A 25 7.59 11.41 4.15
CA ALA A 25 7.94 10.06 3.82
C ALA A 25 6.83 9.57 2.88
N PHE A 26 6.99 9.75 1.59
CA PHE A 26 6.19 9.10 0.60
C PHE A 26 6.48 7.61 0.74
N GLY A 27 5.65 6.92 1.49
CA GLY A 27 5.50 5.50 1.29
C GLY A 27 5.18 5.33 -0.20
N ALA A 28 5.99 4.55 -0.93
CA ALA A 28 5.75 4.31 -2.34
C ALA A 28 4.29 3.88 -2.50
N ASP A 29 3.50 4.64 -3.27
CA ASP A 29 2.11 4.28 -3.56
C ASP A 29 2.16 3.08 -4.50
N LEU A 30 2.06 1.90 -3.92
CA LEU A 30 2.13 0.65 -4.65
C LEU A 30 0.86 0.47 -5.48
N ALA A 31 1.04 0.14 -6.74
CA ALA A 31 -0.06 0.03 -7.69
C ALA A 31 -1.07 -1.05 -7.30
N SER A 32 -2.34 -0.77 -7.55
CA SER A 32 -3.39 -1.79 -7.49
C SER A 32 -3.14 -2.85 -8.55
N GLN A 33 -3.35 -4.11 -8.18
CA GLN A 33 -3.30 -5.25 -9.08
C GLN A 33 -4.65 -5.95 -9.13
N SER A 34 -4.99 -6.53 -10.26
CA SER A 34 -6.21 -7.28 -10.42
C SER A 34 -5.97 -8.62 -11.11
N SER A 35 -6.82 -9.58 -10.79
CA SER A 35 -6.82 -10.92 -11.36
C SER A 35 -8.25 -11.34 -11.66
N GLU A 36 -8.50 -11.79 -12.87
CA GLU A 36 -9.78 -12.37 -13.27
C GLU A 36 -9.63 -13.86 -13.53
N SER A 37 -10.52 -14.64 -12.97
CA SER A 37 -10.60 -16.08 -13.20
C SER A 37 -11.99 -16.59 -12.83
N GLY A 38 -12.51 -17.51 -13.65
CA GLY A 38 -13.80 -18.13 -13.38
C GLY A 38 -14.98 -17.16 -13.25
N GLY A 39 -14.93 -16.02 -13.93
CA GLY A 39 -15.98 -14.99 -13.85
C GLY A 39 -15.95 -14.13 -12.60
N VAL A 40 -14.86 -14.19 -11.82
CA VAL A 40 -14.65 -13.36 -10.64
C VAL A 40 -13.38 -12.53 -10.80
N THR A 41 -13.50 -11.23 -10.64
CA THR A 41 -12.37 -10.30 -10.58
C THR A 41 -12.03 -9.99 -9.12
N ILE A 42 -10.76 -10.13 -8.76
CA ILE A 42 -10.22 -9.70 -7.48
C ILE A 42 -9.22 -8.58 -7.74
N ALA A 43 -9.41 -7.42 -7.14
CA ALA A 43 -8.47 -6.32 -7.15
C ALA A 43 -7.89 -6.12 -5.74
N VAL A 44 -6.58 -5.91 -5.66
CA VAL A 44 -5.87 -5.69 -4.39
C VAL A 44 -4.99 -4.46 -4.51
N LYS A 45 -5.10 -3.55 -3.55
CA LYS A 45 -4.24 -2.38 -3.41
C LYS A 45 -3.62 -2.35 -2.03
N PRO A 46 -2.28 -2.31 -1.90
CA PRO A 46 -1.64 -2.04 -0.62
C PRO A 46 -2.04 -0.64 -0.11
N VAL A 47 -2.46 -0.56 1.14
CA VAL A 47 -2.86 0.70 1.80
C VAL A 47 -1.75 1.17 2.73
N ASP A 48 -1.27 0.27 3.58
CA ASP A 48 -0.14 0.51 4.46
C ASP A 48 0.70 -0.76 4.56
N VAL A 49 1.90 -0.71 4.01
CA VAL A 49 2.90 -1.77 4.08
C VAL A 49 4.27 -1.19 4.43
N SER A 50 4.26 -0.09 5.17
CA SER A 50 5.47 0.62 5.58
C SER A 50 6.34 -0.20 6.52
N ALA A 51 7.64 0.08 6.52
CA ALA A 51 8.62 -0.63 7.36
C ALA A 51 8.37 -0.47 8.87
N GLY A 52 7.74 0.64 9.29
CA GLY A 52 7.43 0.90 10.69
C GLY A 52 6.05 0.41 11.14
N ALA A 53 5.22 -0.08 10.22
CA ALA A 53 3.90 -0.58 10.55
C ALA A 53 3.97 -1.95 11.22
N ALA A 54 3.24 -2.14 12.31
CA ALA A 54 3.06 -3.45 12.94
C ALA A 54 2.03 -4.31 12.20
N ILE A 55 1.10 -3.67 11.53
CA ILE A 55 0.01 -4.28 10.75
C ILE A 55 0.09 -3.76 9.33
N TRP A 56 0.08 -4.66 8.37
CA TRP A 56 -0.08 -4.35 6.96
C TRP A 56 -1.53 -4.42 6.55
N SER A 57 -1.94 -3.48 5.70
CA SER A 57 -3.34 -3.35 5.27
C SER A 57 -3.43 -3.33 3.75
N PHE A 58 -4.36 -4.12 3.24
CA PHE A 58 -4.66 -4.22 1.81
C PHE A 58 -6.14 -3.97 1.58
N GLN A 59 -6.45 -3.06 0.68
CA GLN A 59 -7.81 -2.94 0.17
C GLN A 59 -8.05 -4.07 -0.82
N VAL A 60 -9.10 -4.85 -0.60
CA VAL A 60 -9.49 -5.96 -1.46
C VAL A 60 -10.91 -5.73 -1.96
N SER A 61 -11.09 -5.87 -3.26
CA SER A 61 -12.38 -5.75 -3.94
C SER A 61 -12.60 -7.01 -4.77
N LEU A 62 -13.77 -7.62 -4.59
CA LEU A 62 -14.21 -8.76 -5.39
C LEU A 62 -15.48 -8.37 -6.15
N SER A 63 -15.57 -8.79 -7.41
CA SER A 63 -16.75 -8.58 -8.24
C SER A 63 -16.99 -9.74 -9.17
N THR A 64 -18.28 -10.02 -9.42
CA THR A 64 -18.72 -11.07 -10.31
C THR A 64 -20.10 -10.73 -10.90
N GLN A 65 -20.44 -11.33 -12.02
CA GLN A 65 -21.76 -11.22 -12.62
C GLN A 65 -22.68 -12.41 -12.29
N SER A 66 -22.10 -13.54 -11.88
CA SER A 66 -22.84 -14.80 -11.85
C SER A 66 -22.57 -15.71 -10.65
N GLN A 67 -21.61 -15.35 -9.79
CA GLN A 67 -21.23 -16.19 -8.66
C GLN A 67 -21.59 -15.55 -7.33
N ASP A 68 -21.59 -16.33 -6.28
CA ASP A 68 -21.64 -15.82 -4.91
C ASP A 68 -20.24 -15.65 -4.35
N LEU A 69 -20.00 -14.53 -3.68
CA LEU A 69 -18.71 -14.19 -3.06
C LEU A 69 -18.67 -14.58 -1.57
N GLY A 70 -19.06 -15.82 -1.28
CA GLY A 70 -19.18 -16.35 0.07
C GLY A 70 -17.86 -16.75 0.74
N ASP A 71 -16.71 -16.62 0.08
CA ASP A 71 -15.43 -17.06 0.61
C ASP A 71 -15.03 -16.30 1.90
N ASP A 72 -14.48 -17.02 2.86
CA ASP A 72 -13.87 -16.41 4.05
C ASP A 72 -12.43 -15.99 3.75
N LEU A 73 -12.23 -14.71 3.46
CA LEU A 73 -10.93 -14.17 3.08
C LEU A 73 -9.86 -14.34 4.17
N VAL A 74 -10.26 -14.41 5.44
CA VAL A 74 -9.32 -14.66 6.54
C VAL A 74 -8.72 -16.07 6.47
N ARG A 75 -9.44 -16.99 5.87
CA ARG A 75 -9.00 -18.39 5.71
C ARG A 75 -8.40 -18.67 4.35
N THR A 76 -8.77 -17.91 3.34
CA THR A 76 -8.42 -18.19 1.94
C THR A 76 -7.29 -17.33 1.42
N ALA A 77 -6.86 -16.34 2.17
CA ALA A 77 -5.73 -15.48 1.83
C ALA A 77 -4.51 -15.75 2.72
N PHE A 78 -3.33 -15.46 2.20
CA PHE A 78 -2.07 -15.54 2.97
C PHE A 78 -0.96 -14.74 2.28
N ILE A 79 -0.01 -14.27 3.08
CA ILE A 79 1.25 -13.70 2.58
C ILE A 79 2.33 -14.79 2.64
N VAL A 80 3.07 -14.93 1.54
CA VAL A 80 4.17 -15.88 1.46
C VAL A 80 5.36 -15.33 2.23
N ASN A 81 5.72 -16.00 3.33
CA ASN A 81 6.90 -15.66 4.10
C ASN A 81 8.03 -16.65 3.80
N ARG A 82 8.90 -16.30 2.86
CA ARG A 82 10.00 -17.15 2.41
C ARG A 82 11.10 -17.29 3.47
N ALA A 83 11.35 -16.25 4.26
CA ALA A 83 12.35 -16.25 5.31
C ALA A 83 11.91 -17.10 6.51
N GLY A 84 10.64 -16.99 6.91
CA GLY A 84 10.07 -17.72 8.03
C GLY A 84 9.63 -19.16 7.70
N LYS A 85 9.68 -19.57 6.43
CA LYS A 85 9.22 -20.89 5.93
C LYS A 85 7.74 -21.20 6.26
N LYS A 86 6.99 -20.22 6.71
CA LYS A 86 5.58 -20.32 7.05
C LYS A 86 4.83 -19.11 6.48
N ASN A 87 3.69 -19.38 5.85
CA ASN A 87 2.85 -18.31 5.36
C ASN A 87 2.20 -17.54 6.51
N GLU A 88 2.08 -16.23 6.37
CA GLU A 88 1.35 -15.38 7.29
C GLU A 88 -0.12 -15.37 6.91
N LEU A 89 -0.98 -15.69 7.88
CA LEU A 89 -2.42 -15.62 7.73
C LEU A 89 -2.94 -14.24 8.08
N PRO A 90 -4.10 -13.81 7.52
CA PRO A 90 -4.69 -12.54 7.87
C PRO A 90 -4.99 -12.42 9.37
N ALA A 91 -4.74 -11.25 9.91
CA ALA A 91 -5.14 -10.87 11.26
C ALA A 91 -6.63 -10.53 11.35
N GLY A 92 -7.23 -10.07 10.23
CA GLY A 92 -8.64 -9.77 10.19
C GLY A 92 -9.13 -9.20 8.85
N TRP A 93 -10.43 -9.10 8.75
CA TRP A 93 -11.17 -8.49 7.66
C TRP A 93 -12.14 -7.45 8.21
N VAL A 94 -12.12 -6.26 7.64
CA VAL A 94 -13.08 -5.19 7.93
C VAL A 94 -13.68 -4.71 6.62
N GLY A 95 -14.95 -5.00 6.41
CA GLY A 95 -15.64 -4.66 5.18
C GLY A 95 -16.94 -5.44 5.01
N ASP A 96 -17.34 -5.63 3.76
CA ASP A 96 -18.60 -6.30 3.44
C ASP A 96 -18.61 -7.75 3.92
N ALA A 97 -19.77 -8.18 4.38
CA ALA A 97 -20.01 -9.56 4.76
C ALA A 97 -19.85 -10.52 3.55
N PRO A 98 -19.55 -11.80 3.79
CA PRO A 98 -19.55 -12.81 2.74
C PRO A 98 -20.88 -12.86 1.99
N GLY A 99 -20.81 -13.04 0.68
CA GLY A 99 -21.97 -13.16 -0.20
C GLY A 99 -22.12 -12.01 -1.18
N GLY A 100 -23.11 -12.14 -2.06
CA GLY A 100 -23.42 -11.16 -3.08
C GLY A 100 -22.44 -11.15 -4.25
N HIS A 101 -22.57 -10.13 -5.10
CA HIS A 101 -21.80 -10.00 -6.34
C HIS A 101 -20.66 -8.97 -6.25
N HIS A 102 -20.60 -8.21 -5.16
CA HIS A 102 -19.56 -7.24 -4.88
C HIS A 102 -19.18 -7.29 -3.40
N ARG A 103 -17.88 -7.30 -3.11
CA ARG A 103 -17.35 -7.21 -1.76
C ARG A 103 -16.15 -6.28 -1.74
N ASN A 104 -16.13 -5.37 -0.80
CA ASN A 104 -15.03 -4.46 -0.57
C ASN A 104 -14.67 -4.44 0.91
N GLY A 105 -13.39 -4.32 1.20
CA GLY A 105 -12.93 -4.18 2.58
C GLY A 105 -11.42 -4.14 2.68
N ILE A 106 -10.97 -4.14 3.92
CA ILE A 106 -9.56 -4.14 4.29
C ILE A 106 -9.19 -5.49 4.89
N LEU A 107 -8.22 -6.14 4.28
CA LEU A 107 -7.60 -7.34 4.77
C LEU A 107 -6.29 -6.96 5.46
N SER A 108 -6.15 -7.34 6.70
CA SER A 108 -5.00 -6.99 7.54
C SER A 108 -4.15 -8.19 7.86
N PHE A 109 -2.83 -7.99 7.93
CA PHE A 109 -1.84 -8.99 8.29
C PHE A 109 -0.87 -8.42 9.33
N ASN A 110 -0.28 -9.26 10.15
CA ASN A 110 0.89 -8.86 10.91
C ASN A 110 2.04 -8.58 9.93
N ALA A 111 2.74 -7.49 10.13
CA ALA A 111 3.88 -7.15 9.29
C ALA A 111 4.98 -8.21 9.42
N LEU A 112 5.62 -8.56 8.32
CA LEU A 112 6.79 -9.44 8.34
C LEU A 112 8.00 -8.68 8.86
N ALA A 113 8.75 -9.31 9.75
CA ALA A 113 10.02 -8.81 10.26
C ALA A 113 11.11 -9.89 10.08
N PRO A 114 12.26 -9.54 9.45
CA PRO A 114 12.58 -8.26 8.82
C PRO A 114 11.71 -7.96 7.58
N LEU A 115 11.69 -6.67 7.18
CA LEU A 115 10.96 -6.26 5.98
C LEU A 115 11.49 -7.02 4.76
N PRO A 116 10.66 -7.74 4.00
CA PRO A 116 11.09 -8.44 2.80
C PRO A 116 11.30 -7.46 1.63
N GLY A 117 12.10 -7.87 0.64
CA GLY A 117 12.27 -7.11 -0.60
C GLY A 117 11.02 -7.07 -1.49
N ALA A 118 10.10 -8.01 -1.28
CA ALA A 118 8.83 -8.06 -1.98
C ALA A 118 7.75 -8.67 -1.10
N ILE A 119 6.52 -8.22 -1.30
CA ILE A 119 5.31 -8.81 -0.71
C ILE A 119 4.60 -9.63 -1.78
N GLU A 120 4.26 -10.87 -1.44
CA GLU A 120 3.46 -11.75 -2.27
C GLU A 120 2.22 -12.18 -1.48
N LEU A 121 1.09 -11.58 -1.83
CA LEU A 121 -0.23 -11.93 -1.30
C LEU A 121 -0.88 -12.95 -2.23
N ARG A 122 -1.39 -14.01 -1.67
CA ARG A 122 -2.16 -15.01 -2.40
C ARG A 122 -3.58 -15.12 -1.84
N ILE A 123 -4.54 -15.26 -2.73
CA ILE A 123 -5.95 -15.47 -2.39
C ILE A 123 -6.43 -16.69 -3.19
N GLN A 124 -6.86 -17.73 -2.49
CA GLN A 124 -7.41 -18.94 -3.11
C GLN A 124 -8.89 -19.03 -2.80
N ARG A 125 -9.72 -18.86 -3.83
CA ARG A 125 -11.15 -19.06 -3.70
C ARG A 125 -11.49 -20.54 -3.68
N VAL A 126 -12.60 -20.85 -3.03
CA VAL A 126 -13.14 -22.23 -3.04
C VAL A 126 -13.45 -22.62 -4.50
N GLY A 127 -12.96 -23.80 -4.90
CA GLY A 127 -13.12 -24.32 -6.26
C GLY A 127 -12.05 -23.90 -7.27
N GLU A 128 -11.17 -22.98 -6.93
CA GLU A 128 -10.01 -22.64 -7.76
C GLU A 128 -8.87 -23.66 -7.53
N LYS A 129 -8.20 -24.05 -8.61
CA LYS A 129 -7.10 -25.05 -8.56
C LYS A 129 -5.82 -24.49 -7.96
N ALA A 130 -5.61 -23.17 -8.05
CA ALA A 130 -4.44 -22.49 -7.58
C ALA A 130 -4.79 -21.12 -7.02
N PRO A 131 -4.04 -20.62 -6.03
CA PRO A 131 -4.24 -19.28 -5.52
C PRO A 131 -3.85 -18.23 -6.56
N ARG A 132 -4.58 -17.12 -6.57
CA ARG A 132 -4.22 -15.92 -7.32
C ARG A 132 -3.10 -15.19 -6.60
N MET A 133 -2.11 -14.73 -7.35
CA MET A 133 -0.92 -14.09 -6.82
C MET A 133 -0.90 -12.60 -7.12
N PHE A 134 -0.63 -11.81 -6.09
CA PHE A 134 -0.42 -10.36 -6.17
C PHE A 134 0.93 -10.05 -5.55
N ARG A 135 1.83 -9.40 -6.30
CA ARG A 135 3.20 -9.19 -5.89
C ARG A 135 3.61 -7.73 -6.06
N TRP A 136 4.24 -7.18 -5.03
CA TRP A 136 4.84 -5.85 -5.03
C TRP A 136 6.28 -5.93 -4.56
N ASP A 137 7.17 -5.34 -5.34
CA ASP A 137 8.57 -5.18 -4.94
C ASP A 137 8.70 -3.91 -4.09
N LEU A 138 9.30 -4.04 -2.92
CA LEU A 138 9.47 -2.95 -1.96
C LEU A 138 10.81 -2.23 -2.15
N ASP A 139 11.80 -2.93 -2.71
CA ASP A 139 13.15 -2.42 -2.94
C ASP A 139 13.31 -1.73 -4.31
N CYS A 140 12.23 -1.58 -5.06
CA CYS A 140 12.31 -0.96 -6.37
C CYS A 140 12.48 0.55 -6.20
N PRO A 141 13.63 1.14 -6.54
CA PRO A 141 13.76 2.59 -6.69
C PRO A 141 13.03 3.02 -7.97
N CYS A 142 11.70 3.01 -7.93
CA CYS A 142 10.87 3.36 -9.07
C CYS A 142 11.02 4.82 -9.52
N ASN A 143 12.01 5.55 -9.00
CA ASN A 143 12.32 6.93 -9.33
C ASN A 143 13.80 7.19 -9.55
N ASP A 144 14.59 6.24 -10.04
CA ASP A 144 15.91 6.59 -10.55
C ASP A 144 15.78 7.06 -12.01
N PRO A 145 15.85 8.38 -12.27
CA PRO A 145 15.77 8.92 -13.63
C PRO A 145 16.92 8.47 -14.51
N LYS A 146 17.90 7.73 -13.99
CA LYS A 146 19.04 7.23 -14.73
C LYS A 146 18.78 5.92 -15.48
N MET A 147 17.65 5.25 -15.23
CA MET A 147 17.32 4.01 -15.94
C MET A 147 16.63 4.21 -17.29
N HIS A 148 16.33 5.44 -17.68
CA HIS A 148 15.71 5.74 -18.98
C HIS A 148 16.69 6.32 -20.02
N ALA A 149 17.97 6.30 -19.75
CA ALA A 149 19.01 6.72 -20.68
C ALA A 149 19.73 5.48 -21.24
N SER A 150 19.13 4.87 -22.23
CA SER A 150 19.79 3.92 -23.15
C SER A 150 19.11 3.97 -24.50
#